data_051e5220655576751acc5cc3c6e29c04
#
_entry.id   051e5220655576751acc5cc3c6e29c04
#
_cell.length_a   1.000
_cell.length_b   1.000
_cell.length_c   1.000
_cell.angle_alpha   90.00
_cell.angle_beta   90.00
_cell.angle_gamma   90.00
#
_symmetry.space_group_name_H-M   'P 1'
#
loop_
_entity.id
_entity.type
_entity.pdbx_description
1 polymer ?
#
loop_
_entity_poly.entity_id
_entity_poly.type
_entity_poly.pdbx_seq_one_letter_code
_entity_poly.pdbx_strand_id
1 'polypeptide(L)'
;MKVYKSLDIKGATLDRYQLESYLKKIASEHVVKNSSDKNTYPIPNMKENFNIITETYRLLNKHIKLGIPIHAAGEWLLDNYYIIEENYKTIEKEMTLKKYKKLIGLSTGRYKGFARIYVLASEIVAYTDGKIDSETIELAISTYQEKKLLSMEEIWNIGVFLKIAIIQNIKDVCEKIYASQMQKVKVESMMERLIERKSKNEQVFNVNSKIKSISYRELKYPFIEYMSYRLKKYGKQAITYQNILEEQVYKMGLTVSEVIAREHFYIATLKLTIGNCIKSIKEINRINFGELFNTISGTEEILRNDPADVYSKMTQDSKMYYRKIIEEMSKKTKISEIY
;
A
#
# COMPACT_ATOMS: atom_id res chain seq x y z
N MET A 1 0.07 -23.27 -13.51
CA MET A 1 -0.41 -21.99 -12.93
C MET A 1 0.32 -20.84 -13.64
N LYS A 2 -0.40 -19.86 -14.21
CA LYS A 2 0.27 -18.70 -14.81
C LYS A 2 0.78 -17.82 -13.69
N VAL A 3 2.08 -17.62 -13.63
CA VAL A 3 2.72 -16.72 -12.65
C VAL A 3 2.64 -15.31 -13.22
N TYR A 4 1.93 -14.42 -12.55
CA TYR A 4 1.94 -12.99 -12.84
C TYR A 4 3.07 -12.32 -12.07
N LYS A 5 3.78 -11.39 -12.73
CA LYS A 5 4.82 -10.60 -12.08
C LYS A 5 4.15 -9.59 -11.14
N SER A 6 4.63 -9.51 -9.91
CA SER A 6 4.22 -8.45 -8.98
C SER A 6 5.09 -7.22 -9.16
N LEU A 7 4.51 -6.05 -8.99
CA LEU A 7 5.21 -4.78 -8.88
C LEU A 7 5.28 -4.43 -7.39
N ASP A 8 6.48 -4.48 -6.83
CA ASP A 8 6.74 -4.13 -5.42
C ASP A 8 7.82 -3.03 -5.40
N ILE A 9 7.38 -1.80 -5.16
CA ILE A 9 8.23 -0.63 -5.07
C ILE A 9 8.21 -0.14 -3.63
N LYS A 10 9.39 -0.09 -3.03
CA LYS A 10 9.60 0.39 -1.65
C LYS A 10 10.62 1.50 -1.66
N GLY A 11 10.29 2.59 -0.99
CA GLY A 11 11.16 3.74 -0.85
C GLY A 11 10.94 4.46 0.48
N ALA A 12 11.89 5.31 0.84
CA ALA A 12 11.69 6.27 1.91
C ALA A 12 10.84 7.43 1.37
N THR A 13 9.99 7.98 2.21
CA THR A 13 9.18 9.14 1.85
C THR A 13 10.08 10.30 1.41
N LEU A 14 9.77 10.88 0.26
CA LEU A 14 10.46 12.01 -0.31
C LEU A 14 9.71 13.32 -0.02
N ASP A 15 10.44 14.40 0.16
CA ASP A 15 9.84 15.73 0.11
C ASP A 15 9.48 16.13 -1.33
N ARG A 16 8.83 17.27 -1.51
CA ARG A 16 8.35 17.74 -2.81
C ARG A 16 9.48 17.85 -3.83
N TYR A 17 10.60 18.47 -3.49
CA TYR A 17 11.73 18.68 -4.40
C TYR A 17 12.42 17.36 -4.77
N GLN A 18 12.57 16.49 -3.80
CA GLN A 18 13.12 15.16 -4.02
C GLN A 18 12.22 14.32 -4.93
N LEU A 19 10.90 14.39 -4.73
CA LEU A 19 9.93 13.71 -5.58
C LEU A 19 9.97 14.22 -7.02
N GLU A 20 9.98 15.54 -7.23
CA GLU A 20 10.11 16.15 -8.56
C GLU A 20 11.40 15.70 -9.26
N SER A 21 12.54 15.80 -8.57
CA SER A 21 13.83 15.37 -9.11
C SER A 21 13.82 13.88 -9.48
N TYR A 22 13.25 13.05 -8.61
CA TYR A 22 13.11 11.61 -8.84
C TYR A 22 12.25 11.31 -10.06
N LEU A 23 11.08 11.97 -10.18
CA LEU A 23 10.16 11.77 -11.29
C LEU A 23 10.77 12.19 -12.65
N LYS A 24 11.52 13.29 -12.70
CA LYS A 24 12.28 13.69 -13.90
C LYS A 24 13.32 12.65 -14.28
N LYS A 25 14.01 12.08 -13.31
CA LYS A 25 15.00 11.02 -13.54
C LYS A 25 14.34 9.78 -14.13
N ILE A 26 13.31 9.22 -13.49
CA ILE A 26 12.66 8.00 -14.00
C ILE A 26 11.99 8.23 -15.36
N ALA A 27 11.44 9.43 -15.61
CA ALA A 27 10.88 9.77 -16.92
C ALA A 27 11.93 9.69 -18.02
N SER A 28 13.15 10.14 -17.76
CA SER A 28 14.28 10.06 -18.69
C SER A 28 14.75 8.62 -18.94
N GLU A 29 14.69 7.77 -17.92
CA GLU A 29 15.12 6.36 -17.98
C GLU A 29 14.06 5.45 -18.64
N HIS A 30 12.80 5.84 -18.64
CA HIS A 30 11.72 5.03 -19.18
C HIS A 30 11.79 4.93 -20.70
N VAL A 31 12.12 3.75 -21.24
CA VAL A 31 12.02 3.43 -22.66
C VAL A 31 10.72 2.67 -22.91
N VAL A 32 9.87 3.19 -23.79
CA VAL A 32 8.51 2.69 -23.97
C VAL A 32 8.37 1.75 -25.17
N LYS A 33 7.29 0.95 -25.15
CA LYS A 33 6.78 0.14 -26.27
C LYS A 33 5.26 0.25 -26.33
N ASN A 34 4.67 -0.04 -27.47
CA ASN A 34 3.25 0.21 -27.76
C ASN A 34 2.25 -0.63 -26.96
N SER A 35 2.68 -1.57 -26.14
CA SER A 35 1.78 -2.41 -25.34
C SER A 35 2.46 -2.93 -24.08
N SER A 36 1.68 -3.16 -23.03
CA SER A 36 2.15 -3.84 -21.83
C SER A 36 2.03 -5.37 -21.94
N ASP A 37 2.83 -6.10 -21.17
CA ASP A 37 2.88 -7.55 -21.23
C ASP A 37 1.73 -8.17 -20.42
N LYS A 38 1.16 -9.27 -20.93
CA LYS A 38 0.08 -9.98 -20.27
C LYS A 38 0.44 -10.47 -18.86
N ASN A 39 1.67 -10.89 -18.66
CA ASN A 39 2.15 -11.45 -17.39
C ASN A 39 2.40 -10.39 -16.31
N THR A 40 2.29 -9.11 -16.65
CA THR A 40 2.40 -7.98 -15.71
C THR A 40 1.03 -7.39 -15.34
N TYR A 41 -0.06 -8.01 -15.78
CA TYR A 41 -1.42 -7.58 -15.47
C TYR A 41 -1.68 -7.62 -13.95
N PRO A 42 -2.09 -6.50 -13.31
CA PRO A 42 -2.05 -6.37 -11.86
C PRO A 42 -3.19 -7.07 -11.11
N ILE A 43 -4.33 -7.33 -11.77
CA ILE A 43 -5.55 -7.77 -11.07
C ILE A 43 -5.39 -9.10 -10.31
N PRO A 44 -4.69 -10.14 -10.84
CA PRO A 44 -4.49 -11.37 -10.06
C PRO A 44 -3.71 -11.13 -8.76
N ASN A 45 -2.65 -10.31 -8.81
CA ASN A 45 -1.88 -9.95 -7.62
C ASN A 45 -2.70 -9.10 -6.65
N MET A 46 -3.49 -8.15 -7.17
CA MET A 46 -4.40 -7.34 -6.36
C MET A 46 -5.43 -8.22 -5.63
N LYS A 47 -5.92 -9.29 -6.26
CA LYS A 47 -6.83 -10.26 -5.63
C LYS A 47 -6.15 -11.00 -4.47
N GLU A 48 -4.90 -11.42 -4.63
CA GLU A 48 -4.12 -12.03 -3.55
C GLU A 48 -3.90 -11.04 -2.41
N ASN A 49 -3.56 -9.80 -2.73
CA ASN A 49 -3.41 -8.72 -1.74
C ASN A 49 -4.70 -8.48 -0.96
N PHE A 50 -5.85 -8.43 -1.65
CA PHE A 50 -7.14 -8.23 -1.02
C PHE A 50 -7.54 -9.41 -0.11
N ASN A 51 -7.16 -10.64 -0.45
CA ASN A 51 -7.37 -11.79 0.42
C ASN A 51 -6.61 -11.64 1.74
N ILE A 52 -5.35 -11.19 1.71
CA ILE A 52 -4.54 -10.94 2.91
C ILE A 52 -5.18 -9.84 3.79
N ILE A 53 -5.66 -8.77 3.17
CA ILE A 53 -6.38 -7.69 3.87
C ILE A 53 -7.64 -8.27 4.56
N THR A 54 -8.40 -9.11 3.85
CA THR A 54 -9.62 -9.74 4.37
C THR A 54 -9.34 -10.71 5.51
N GLU A 55 -8.27 -11.49 5.42
CA GLU A 55 -7.85 -12.39 6.50
C GLU A 55 -7.44 -11.61 7.75
N THR A 56 -6.71 -10.51 7.56
CA THR A 56 -6.34 -9.62 8.66
C THR A 56 -7.57 -9.01 9.32
N TYR A 57 -8.53 -8.52 8.53
CA TYR A 57 -9.81 -8.01 9.02
C TYR A 57 -10.58 -9.05 9.85
N ARG A 58 -10.65 -10.30 9.38
CA ARG A 58 -11.30 -11.40 10.11
C ARG A 58 -10.57 -11.74 11.41
N LEU A 59 -9.25 -11.77 11.39
CA LEU A 59 -8.43 -12.00 12.59
C LEU A 59 -8.68 -10.93 13.65
N LEU A 60 -8.68 -9.65 13.27
CA LEU A 60 -8.93 -8.53 14.19
C LEU A 60 -10.32 -8.62 14.84
N ASN A 61 -11.36 -8.90 14.04
CA ASN A 61 -12.71 -9.11 14.57
C ASN A 61 -12.78 -10.28 15.57
N LYS A 62 -12.05 -11.38 15.28
CA LYS A 62 -11.95 -12.51 16.21
C LYS A 62 -11.25 -12.09 17.50
N HIS A 63 -10.18 -11.31 17.42
CA HIS A 63 -9.43 -10.85 18.59
C HIS A 63 -10.28 -9.94 19.48
N ILE A 64 -11.05 -9.02 18.93
CA ILE A 64 -12.00 -8.20 19.70
C ILE A 64 -12.96 -9.08 20.49
N LYS A 65 -13.56 -10.10 19.85
CA LYS A 65 -14.49 -11.02 20.50
C LYS A 65 -13.83 -11.83 21.63
N LEU A 66 -12.54 -12.10 21.54
CA LEU A 66 -11.74 -12.80 22.55
C LEU A 66 -11.14 -11.86 23.62
N GLY A 67 -11.39 -10.56 23.55
CA GLY A 67 -10.80 -9.57 24.46
C GLY A 67 -9.29 -9.35 24.27
N ILE A 68 -8.71 -9.78 23.15
CA ILE A 68 -7.32 -9.54 22.81
C ILE A 68 -7.22 -8.12 22.21
N PRO A 69 -6.40 -7.24 22.81
CA PRO A 69 -6.30 -5.87 22.33
C PRO A 69 -5.72 -5.80 20.91
N ILE A 70 -6.28 -4.91 20.11
CA ILE A 70 -5.79 -4.61 18.76
C ILE A 70 -5.06 -3.26 18.76
N HIS A 71 -4.21 -3.05 17.75
CA HIS A 71 -3.50 -1.79 17.58
C HIS A 71 -4.38 -0.77 16.84
N ALA A 72 -4.10 0.51 17.05
CA ALA A 72 -4.80 1.61 16.40
C ALA A 72 -4.76 1.54 14.85
N ALA A 73 -3.71 0.96 14.25
CA ALA A 73 -3.67 0.65 12.81
C ALA A 73 -4.73 -0.39 12.42
N GLY A 74 -4.98 -1.38 13.28
CA GLY A 74 -6.03 -2.39 13.07
C GLY A 74 -7.44 -1.80 13.21
N GLU A 75 -7.65 -0.86 14.13
CA GLU A 75 -8.93 -0.11 14.24
C GLU A 75 -9.22 0.65 12.95
N TRP A 76 -8.23 1.34 12.37
CA TRP A 76 -8.39 2.01 11.07
C TRP A 76 -8.81 1.04 9.96
N LEU A 77 -8.23 -0.15 9.91
CA LEU A 77 -8.62 -1.18 8.96
C LEU A 77 -10.08 -1.61 9.17
N LEU A 78 -10.47 -1.87 10.42
CA LEU A 78 -11.83 -2.31 10.73
C LEU A 78 -12.88 -1.28 10.33
N ASP A 79 -12.65 -0.03 10.68
CA ASP A 79 -13.59 1.08 10.44
C ASP A 79 -13.76 1.41 8.95
N ASN A 80 -12.76 1.11 8.12
CA ASN A 80 -12.72 1.52 6.72
C ASN A 80 -12.63 0.35 5.73
N TYR A 81 -12.78 -0.89 6.19
CA TYR A 81 -12.67 -2.08 5.32
C TYR A 81 -13.61 -2.03 4.12
N TYR A 82 -14.83 -1.53 4.31
CA TYR A 82 -15.83 -1.41 3.25
C TYR A 82 -15.36 -0.55 2.08
N ILE A 83 -14.57 0.51 2.33
CA ILE A 83 -14.01 1.38 1.29
C ILE A 83 -13.00 0.62 0.44
N ILE A 84 -12.15 -0.19 1.08
CA ILE A 84 -11.15 -1.00 0.40
C ILE A 84 -11.85 -2.05 -0.49
N GLU A 85 -12.86 -2.71 0.06
CA GLU A 85 -13.65 -3.73 -0.65
C GLU A 85 -14.39 -3.15 -1.86
N GLU A 86 -15.03 -1.99 -1.72
CA GLU A 86 -15.74 -1.32 -2.80
C GLU A 86 -14.78 -0.94 -3.94
N ASN A 87 -13.64 -0.32 -3.61
CA ASN A 87 -12.64 0.05 -4.61
C ASN A 87 -12.01 -1.18 -5.28
N TYR A 88 -11.74 -2.25 -4.53
CA TYR A 88 -11.29 -3.52 -5.11
C TYR A 88 -12.27 -4.03 -6.17
N LYS A 89 -13.58 -4.12 -5.84
CA LYS A 89 -14.62 -4.57 -6.76
C LYS A 89 -14.77 -3.69 -8.00
N THR A 90 -14.62 -2.38 -7.82
CA THR A 90 -14.69 -1.40 -8.92
C THR A 90 -13.50 -1.56 -9.86
N ILE A 91 -12.29 -1.64 -9.33
CA ILE A 91 -11.07 -1.82 -10.11
C ILE A 91 -11.09 -3.14 -10.90
N GLU A 92 -11.53 -4.24 -10.28
CA GLU A 92 -11.63 -5.55 -10.94
C GLU A 92 -12.54 -5.50 -12.19
N LYS A 93 -13.63 -4.72 -12.13
CA LYS A 93 -14.55 -4.51 -13.27
C LYS A 93 -13.97 -3.57 -14.33
N GLU A 94 -13.34 -2.49 -13.91
CA GLU A 94 -12.87 -1.43 -14.80
C GLU A 94 -11.59 -1.80 -15.56
N MET A 95 -10.63 -2.44 -14.90
CA MET A 95 -9.33 -2.80 -15.47
C MET A 95 -9.31 -4.24 -15.98
N THR A 96 -9.79 -4.44 -17.20
CA THR A 96 -9.73 -5.75 -17.86
C THR A 96 -8.35 -6.01 -18.47
N LEU A 97 -7.98 -7.28 -18.66
CA LEU A 97 -6.73 -7.64 -19.35
C LEU A 97 -6.64 -7.03 -20.76
N LYS A 98 -7.79 -6.89 -21.46
CA LYS A 98 -7.84 -6.28 -22.80
C LYS A 98 -7.47 -4.81 -22.75
N LYS A 99 -7.97 -4.05 -21.78
CA LYS A 99 -7.60 -2.64 -21.55
C LYS A 99 -6.13 -2.53 -21.17
N TYR A 100 -5.68 -3.32 -20.17
CA TYR A 100 -4.30 -3.28 -19.71
C TYR A 100 -3.27 -3.48 -20.84
N LYS A 101 -3.49 -4.45 -21.72
CA LYS A 101 -2.60 -4.74 -22.85
C LYS A 101 -2.48 -3.60 -23.87
N LYS A 102 -3.45 -2.71 -23.93
CA LYS A 102 -3.40 -1.53 -24.83
C LYS A 102 -2.55 -0.40 -24.29
N LEU A 103 -2.30 -0.39 -22.98
CA LEU A 103 -1.49 0.65 -22.35
C LEU A 103 -0.04 0.55 -22.78
N ILE A 104 0.61 1.69 -22.89
CA ILE A 104 2.04 1.81 -23.19
C ILE A 104 2.83 1.08 -22.11
N GLY A 105 3.69 0.16 -22.53
CA GLY A 105 4.55 -0.63 -21.65
C GLY A 105 5.99 -0.14 -21.64
N LEU A 106 6.75 -0.53 -20.63
CA LEU A 106 8.20 -0.33 -20.59
C LEU A 106 8.91 -1.44 -21.34
N SER A 107 9.89 -1.08 -22.18
CA SER A 107 10.64 -2.03 -23.02
C SER A 107 11.95 -2.49 -22.38
N THR A 108 12.49 -1.73 -21.43
CA THR A 108 13.79 -1.96 -20.79
C THR A 108 13.71 -1.78 -19.27
N GLY A 109 14.81 -2.05 -18.57
CA GLY A 109 14.97 -1.83 -17.15
C GLY A 109 14.25 -2.84 -16.25
N ARG A 110 14.26 -2.54 -14.95
CA ARG A 110 13.69 -3.39 -13.88
C ARG A 110 12.21 -3.70 -14.11
N TYR A 111 11.47 -2.75 -14.64
CA TYR A 111 10.02 -2.82 -14.83
C TYR A 111 9.61 -3.15 -16.25
N LYS A 112 10.51 -3.79 -17.02
CA LYS A 112 10.22 -4.24 -18.39
C LYS A 112 8.93 -5.05 -18.46
N GLY A 113 8.05 -4.65 -19.36
CA GLY A 113 6.76 -5.30 -19.62
C GLY A 113 5.58 -4.70 -18.87
N PHE A 114 5.81 -4.01 -17.75
CA PHE A 114 4.74 -3.32 -17.03
C PHE A 114 4.20 -2.12 -17.81
N ALA A 115 2.92 -1.82 -17.63
CA ALA A 115 2.36 -0.58 -18.10
C ALA A 115 3.09 0.60 -17.43
N ARG A 116 3.55 1.57 -18.23
CA ARG A 116 4.31 2.74 -17.76
C ARG A 116 3.55 3.49 -16.66
N ILE A 117 2.24 3.70 -16.88
CA ILE A 117 1.40 4.43 -15.93
C ILE A 117 1.22 3.66 -14.61
N TYR A 118 1.23 2.32 -14.64
CA TYR A 118 1.18 1.52 -13.42
C TYR A 118 2.47 1.66 -12.59
N VAL A 119 3.62 1.66 -13.27
CA VAL A 119 4.91 1.90 -12.60
C VAL A 119 4.92 3.29 -11.99
N LEU A 120 4.56 4.33 -12.76
CA LEU A 120 4.51 5.71 -12.28
C LEU A 120 3.59 5.85 -11.04
N ALA A 121 2.39 5.31 -11.08
CA ALA A 121 1.47 5.33 -9.95
C ALA A 121 2.04 4.64 -8.71
N SER A 122 2.71 3.51 -8.89
CA SER A 122 3.33 2.76 -7.79
C SER A 122 4.52 3.50 -7.18
N GLU A 123 5.34 4.18 -7.99
CA GLU A 123 6.42 5.06 -7.53
C GLU A 123 5.86 6.24 -6.71
N ILE A 124 4.81 6.91 -7.20
CA ILE A 124 4.18 8.02 -6.47
C ILE A 124 3.70 7.53 -5.11
N VAL A 125 2.96 6.42 -5.04
CA VAL A 125 2.44 5.88 -3.77
C VAL A 125 3.56 5.47 -2.81
N ALA A 126 4.62 4.83 -3.32
CA ALA A 126 5.75 4.38 -2.50
C ALA A 126 6.52 5.53 -1.86
N TYR A 127 6.77 6.61 -2.62
CA TYR A 127 7.57 7.73 -2.16
C TYR A 127 6.79 8.84 -1.44
N THR A 128 5.46 8.73 -1.36
CA THR A 128 4.59 9.63 -0.57
C THR A 128 4.01 8.96 0.68
N ASP A 129 4.45 7.74 1.02
CA ASP A 129 3.83 6.92 2.08
C ASP A 129 2.32 6.79 1.91
N GLY A 130 1.86 6.67 0.67
CA GLY A 130 0.45 6.56 0.32
C GLY A 130 -0.37 7.83 0.55
N LYS A 131 0.24 8.99 0.79
CA LYS A 131 -0.44 10.28 0.90
C LYS A 131 -0.61 10.89 -0.48
N ILE A 132 -1.80 10.77 -1.05
CA ILE A 132 -2.15 11.21 -2.41
C ILE A 132 -3.36 12.13 -2.34
N ASP A 133 -3.22 13.33 -2.88
CA ASP A 133 -4.26 14.30 -3.13
C ASP A 133 -4.19 14.81 -4.58
N SER A 134 -5.10 15.67 -4.98
CA SER A 134 -5.14 16.19 -6.35
C SER A 134 -3.88 16.98 -6.70
N GLU A 135 -3.32 17.76 -5.76
CA GLU A 135 -2.09 18.53 -5.97
C GLU A 135 -0.89 17.60 -6.20
N THR A 136 -0.78 16.52 -5.44
CA THR A 136 0.28 15.51 -5.60
C THR A 136 0.20 14.82 -6.96
N ILE A 137 -1.01 14.48 -7.43
CA ILE A 137 -1.22 13.85 -8.73
C ILE A 137 -0.84 14.82 -9.86
N GLU A 138 -1.32 16.05 -9.79
CA GLU A 138 -1.03 17.09 -10.78
C GLU A 138 0.47 17.38 -10.87
N LEU A 139 1.12 17.60 -9.72
CA LEU A 139 2.56 17.79 -9.63
C LEU A 139 3.32 16.61 -10.25
N ALA A 140 2.98 15.39 -9.87
CA ALA A 140 3.70 14.21 -10.32
C ALA A 140 3.58 13.99 -11.82
N ILE A 141 2.37 14.16 -12.38
CA ILE A 141 2.16 13.98 -13.82
C ILE A 141 2.82 15.10 -14.60
N SER A 142 2.65 16.36 -14.21
CA SER A 142 3.25 17.50 -14.88
C SER A 142 4.78 17.40 -14.89
N THR A 143 5.38 17.08 -13.73
CA THR A 143 6.83 16.88 -13.61
C THR A 143 7.33 15.74 -14.49
N TYR A 144 6.62 14.60 -14.53
CA TYR A 144 6.99 13.48 -15.39
C TYR A 144 6.92 13.88 -16.87
N GLN A 145 5.89 14.62 -17.26
CA GLN A 145 5.65 15.06 -18.63
C GLN A 145 6.65 16.11 -19.13
N GLU A 146 7.36 16.82 -18.28
CA GLU A 146 8.47 17.67 -18.69
C GLU A 146 9.54 16.90 -19.49
N LYS A 147 9.68 15.60 -19.28
CA LYS A 147 10.66 14.73 -19.96
C LYS A 147 10.00 13.75 -20.91
N LYS A 148 8.82 13.25 -20.60
CA LYS A 148 8.17 12.22 -21.40
C LYS A 148 6.64 12.30 -21.27
N LEU A 149 6.01 12.67 -22.34
CA LEU A 149 4.56 12.84 -22.41
C LEU A 149 3.83 11.51 -22.20
N LEU A 150 2.72 11.58 -21.48
CA LEU A 150 1.78 10.49 -21.27
C LEU A 150 0.68 10.54 -22.33
N SER A 151 0.19 9.38 -22.78
CA SER A 151 -0.97 9.31 -23.65
C SER A 151 -2.25 9.65 -22.88
N MET A 152 -3.29 10.03 -23.59
CA MET A 152 -4.61 10.29 -23.01
C MET A 152 -5.12 9.07 -22.23
N GLU A 153 -4.97 7.86 -22.79
CA GLU A 153 -5.39 6.62 -22.11
C GLU A 153 -4.63 6.36 -20.80
N GLU A 154 -3.35 6.74 -20.71
CA GLU A 154 -2.57 6.65 -19.48
C GLU A 154 -3.07 7.63 -18.42
N ILE A 155 -3.33 8.88 -18.78
CA ILE A 155 -3.83 9.91 -17.87
C ILE A 155 -5.21 9.52 -17.32
N TRP A 156 -6.12 9.02 -18.17
CA TRP A 156 -7.44 8.56 -17.75
C TRP A 156 -7.39 7.37 -16.78
N ASN A 157 -6.38 6.54 -16.87
CA ASN A 157 -6.26 5.36 -16.01
C ASN A 157 -5.40 5.59 -14.74
N ILE A 158 -4.81 6.78 -14.53
CA ILE A 158 -3.91 7.02 -13.39
C ILE A 158 -4.60 6.75 -12.05
N GLY A 159 -5.85 7.18 -11.88
CA GLY A 159 -6.61 6.98 -10.64
C GLY A 159 -6.82 5.50 -10.31
N VAL A 160 -7.04 4.66 -11.32
CA VAL A 160 -7.17 3.20 -11.15
C VAL A 160 -5.84 2.61 -10.66
N PHE A 161 -4.72 2.99 -11.26
CA PHE A 161 -3.40 2.46 -10.88
C PHE A 161 -2.92 2.98 -9.53
N LEU A 162 -3.23 4.22 -9.18
CA LEU A 162 -2.99 4.75 -7.82
C LEU A 162 -3.72 3.91 -6.77
N LYS A 163 -4.99 3.59 -7.00
CA LYS A 163 -5.76 2.73 -6.08
C LYS A 163 -5.19 1.31 -5.99
N ILE A 164 -4.74 0.72 -7.10
CA ILE A 164 -4.07 -0.60 -7.10
C ILE A 164 -2.81 -0.55 -6.25
N ALA A 165 -1.98 0.47 -6.41
CA ALA A 165 -0.75 0.66 -5.63
C ALA A 165 -1.05 0.91 -4.13
N ILE A 166 -2.10 1.68 -3.82
CA ILE A 166 -2.54 1.90 -2.44
C ILE A 166 -3.02 0.59 -1.80
N ILE A 167 -3.78 -0.25 -2.51
CA ILE A 167 -4.22 -1.56 -2.00
C ILE A 167 -2.99 -2.45 -1.71
N GLN A 168 -1.94 -2.40 -2.53
CA GLN A 168 -0.68 -3.08 -2.26
C GLN A 168 -0.05 -2.57 -0.96
N ASN A 169 0.00 -1.26 -0.75
CA ASN A 169 0.56 -0.65 0.45
C ASN A 169 -0.25 -1.00 1.72
N ILE A 170 -1.59 -0.99 1.62
CA ILE A 170 -2.48 -1.45 2.70
C ILE A 170 -2.22 -2.92 3.05
N LYS A 171 -2.05 -3.78 2.04
CA LYS A 171 -1.70 -5.20 2.25
C LYS A 171 -0.38 -5.34 3.02
N ASP A 172 0.65 -4.57 2.68
CA ASP A 172 1.93 -4.62 3.38
C ASP A 172 1.79 -4.21 4.86
N VAL A 173 0.94 -3.24 5.16
CA VAL A 173 0.57 -2.88 6.55
C VAL A 173 -0.20 -4.02 7.22
N CYS A 174 -1.16 -4.64 6.53
CA CYS A 174 -1.94 -5.75 7.05
C CYS A 174 -1.08 -6.96 7.42
N GLU A 175 -0.08 -7.32 6.62
CA GLU A 175 0.87 -8.39 6.95
C GLU A 175 1.61 -8.13 8.27
N LYS A 176 2.01 -6.88 8.50
CA LYS A 176 2.69 -6.45 9.73
C LYS A 176 1.75 -6.50 10.92
N ILE A 177 0.50 -6.03 10.76
CA ILE A 177 -0.54 -6.13 11.80
C ILE A 177 -0.82 -7.59 12.12
N TYR A 178 -1.01 -8.44 11.12
CA TYR A 178 -1.27 -9.87 11.27
C TYR A 178 -0.14 -10.54 12.06
N ALA A 179 1.11 -10.30 11.66
CA ALA A 179 2.28 -10.86 12.33
C ALA A 179 2.38 -10.43 13.80
N SER A 180 2.11 -9.16 14.10
CA SER A 180 2.07 -8.63 15.47
C SER A 180 0.95 -9.31 16.29
N GLN A 181 -0.27 -9.41 15.73
CA GLN A 181 -1.40 -10.02 16.42
C GLN A 181 -1.17 -11.52 16.70
N MET A 182 -0.47 -12.23 15.82
CA MET A 182 -0.09 -13.64 16.06
C MET A 182 0.90 -13.79 17.24
N GLN A 183 1.75 -12.80 17.51
CA GLN A 183 2.58 -12.81 18.72
C GLN A 183 1.73 -12.70 20.00
N LYS A 184 0.65 -11.89 19.97
CA LYS A 184 -0.29 -11.79 21.09
C LYS A 184 -1.00 -13.12 21.37
N VAL A 185 -1.40 -13.85 20.33
CA VAL A 185 -1.98 -15.20 20.48
C VAL A 185 -1.01 -16.15 21.17
N LYS A 186 0.28 -16.10 20.81
CA LYS A 186 1.31 -16.91 21.50
C LYS A 186 1.40 -16.57 22.97
N VAL A 187 1.37 -15.28 23.32
CA VAL A 187 1.38 -14.83 24.72
C VAL A 187 0.15 -15.34 25.46
N GLU A 188 -1.07 -15.21 24.89
CA GLU A 188 -2.29 -15.70 25.54
C GLU A 188 -2.20 -17.20 25.83
N SER A 189 -1.79 -18.00 24.85
CA SER A 189 -1.64 -19.46 25.06
C SER A 189 -0.60 -19.81 26.13
N MET A 190 0.41 -18.96 26.34
CA MET A 190 1.38 -19.14 27.42
C MET A 190 0.78 -18.73 28.78
N MET A 191 0.04 -17.63 28.83
CA MET A 191 -0.62 -17.14 30.03
C MET A 191 -1.70 -18.10 30.53
N GLU A 192 -2.51 -18.68 29.67
CA GLU A 192 -3.50 -19.72 30.00
C GLU A 192 -2.85 -20.89 30.70
N ARG A 193 -1.75 -21.40 30.17
CA ARG A 193 -0.99 -22.51 30.79
C ARG A 193 -0.38 -22.14 32.14
N LEU A 194 -0.01 -20.86 32.33
CA LEU A 194 0.45 -20.36 33.61
C LEU A 194 -0.66 -20.38 34.67
N ILE A 195 -1.87 -19.98 34.27
CA ILE A 195 -3.03 -19.87 35.15
C ILE A 195 -3.57 -21.27 35.49
N GLU A 196 -3.74 -22.16 34.50
CA GLU A 196 -4.27 -23.53 34.72
C GLU A 196 -3.41 -24.37 35.63
N ARG A 197 -2.09 -24.30 35.54
CA ARG A 197 -1.17 -25.07 36.37
C ARG A 197 -1.14 -24.60 37.81
N LYS A 198 -1.40 -23.33 38.04
CA LYS A 198 -1.50 -22.80 39.39
C LYS A 198 -2.73 -23.33 40.15
N SER A 199 -3.85 -23.54 39.42
CA SER A 199 -5.07 -24.12 40.02
C SER A 199 -4.87 -25.58 40.46
N LYS A 200 -3.85 -26.28 39.90
CA LYS A 200 -3.54 -27.69 40.18
C LYS A 200 -2.38 -27.91 41.15
N ASN A 201 -1.85 -26.86 41.82
CA ASN A 201 -0.68 -26.94 42.70
C ASN A 201 0.56 -27.64 42.10
N GLU A 202 0.68 -27.72 40.78
CA GLU A 202 1.84 -28.28 40.09
C GLU A 202 3.01 -27.28 40.11
N GLN A 203 4.20 -27.82 40.43
CA GLN A 203 5.41 -26.99 40.59
C GLN A 203 5.69 -26.10 39.37
N VAL A 204 6.03 -24.84 39.66
CA VAL A 204 6.33 -23.71 38.78
C VAL A 204 7.43 -23.99 37.70
N PHE A 205 8.05 -25.19 37.75
CA PHE A 205 9.26 -25.54 37.01
C PHE A 205 9.15 -25.50 35.50
N ASN A 206 7.97 -25.69 34.91
CA ASN A 206 7.84 -25.99 33.48
C ASN A 206 7.56 -24.76 32.56
N VAL A 207 7.13 -23.61 33.08
CA VAL A 207 6.96 -22.38 32.29
C VAL A 207 8.23 -21.53 32.29
N ASN A 208 8.97 -21.52 33.38
CA ASN A 208 10.32 -20.97 33.43
C ASN A 208 11.20 -21.60 32.36
N SER A 209 11.09 -22.94 32.15
CA SER A 209 11.83 -23.61 31.10
C SER A 209 11.38 -23.18 29.70
N LYS A 210 10.08 -22.87 29.46
CA LYS A 210 9.57 -22.44 28.16
C LYS A 210 9.96 -21.00 27.81
N ILE A 211 9.89 -20.05 28.75
CA ILE A 211 10.37 -18.68 28.48
C ILE A 211 11.91 -18.69 28.34
N LYS A 212 12.62 -19.49 29.16
CA LYS A 212 14.06 -19.68 29.04
C LYS A 212 14.46 -20.42 27.74
N SER A 213 13.63 -21.33 27.23
CA SER A 213 13.90 -22.08 26.01
C SER A 213 13.65 -21.29 24.71
N ILE A 214 12.91 -20.16 24.78
CA ILE A 214 12.80 -19.26 23.65
C ILE A 214 14.15 -18.55 23.51
N SER A 215 14.86 -18.81 22.41
CA SER A 215 16.08 -18.07 22.13
C SER A 215 15.77 -16.58 22.05
N TYR A 216 16.60 -15.74 22.70
CA TYR A 216 16.47 -14.28 22.61
C TYR A 216 16.43 -13.79 21.15
N ARG A 217 17.03 -14.54 20.20
CA ARG A 217 17.01 -14.25 18.77
C ARG A 217 15.64 -14.45 18.12
N GLU A 218 14.76 -15.22 18.76
CA GLU A 218 13.39 -15.50 18.27
C GLU A 218 12.35 -14.57 18.89
N LEU A 219 12.72 -13.83 19.94
CA LEU A 219 11.83 -12.88 20.59
C LEU A 219 11.53 -11.71 19.66
N LYS A 220 10.25 -11.47 19.41
CA LYS A 220 9.75 -10.34 18.62
C LYS A 220 9.25 -9.23 19.53
N TYR A 221 9.41 -7.98 19.12
CA TYR A 221 8.99 -6.82 19.93
C TYR A 221 7.51 -6.86 20.35
N PRO A 222 6.54 -7.22 19.44
CA PRO A 222 5.14 -7.36 19.85
C PRO A 222 4.91 -8.43 20.91
N PHE A 223 5.71 -9.51 20.90
CA PHE A 223 5.65 -10.55 21.93
C PHE A 223 6.12 -10.00 23.28
N ILE A 224 7.26 -9.32 23.31
CA ILE A 224 7.86 -8.76 24.53
C ILE A 224 6.93 -7.70 25.15
N GLU A 225 6.43 -6.78 24.32
CA GLU A 225 5.50 -5.73 24.74
C GLU A 225 4.27 -6.33 25.40
N TYR A 226 3.59 -7.26 24.69
CA TYR A 226 2.35 -7.83 25.18
C TYR A 226 2.55 -8.78 26.36
N MET A 227 3.62 -9.56 26.38
CA MET A 227 3.99 -10.41 27.51
C MET A 227 4.25 -9.56 28.76
N SER A 228 5.02 -8.48 28.65
CA SER A 228 5.26 -7.53 29.76
C SER A 228 3.95 -6.95 30.29
N TYR A 229 3.04 -6.53 29.42
CA TYR A 229 1.71 -6.05 29.81
C TYR A 229 0.91 -7.11 30.57
N ARG A 230 0.84 -8.34 30.06
CA ARG A 230 0.10 -9.44 30.68
C ARG A 230 0.69 -9.85 32.03
N LEU A 231 2.01 -9.91 32.16
CA LEU A 231 2.69 -10.24 33.43
C LEU A 231 2.47 -9.16 34.48
N LYS A 232 2.53 -7.87 34.12
CA LYS A 232 2.19 -6.76 35.02
C LYS A 232 0.75 -6.85 35.54
N LYS A 233 -0.20 -7.16 34.64
CA LYS A 233 -1.61 -7.34 35.00
C LYS A 233 -1.84 -8.54 35.93
N TYR A 234 -1.01 -9.59 35.83
CA TYR A 234 -1.06 -10.77 36.71
C TYR A 234 -0.51 -10.49 38.10
N GLY A 235 0.27 -9.42 38.27
CA GLY A 235 0.70 -8.89 39.56
C GLY A 235 1.93 -9.59 40.18
N LYS A 236 2.05 -9.52 41.50
CA LYS A 236 3.24 -9.98 42.25
C LYS A 236 3.64 -11.44 41.96
N GLN A 237 2.69 -12.26 41.57
CA GLN A 237 2.90 -13.68 41.28
C GLN A 237 3.68 -13.93 39.99
N ALA A 238 3.80 -12.90 39.13
CA ALA A 238 4.53 -12.96 37.86
C ALA A 238 5.96 -12.41 37.95
N ILE A 239 6.45 -11.97 39.10
CA ILE A 239 7.77 -11.32 39.25
C ILE A 239 8.89 -12.22 38.68
N THR A 240 8.86 -13.52 39.01
CA THR A 240 9.87 -14.47 38.49
C THR A 240 9.87 -14.50 36.94
N TYR A 241 8.70 -14.45 36.31
CA TYR A 241 8.57 -14.46 34.85
C TYR A 241 8.98 -13.12 34.23
N GLN A 242 8.72 -12.02 34.93
CA GLN A 242 9.20 -10.67 34.52
C GLN A 242 10.72 -10.64 34.51
N ASN A 243 11.38 -11.12 35.60
CA ASN A 243 12.83 -11.17 35.66
C ASN A 243 13.44 -12.04 34.54
N ILE A 244 12.82 -13.18 34.22
CA ILE A 244 13.26 -14.04 33.11
C ILE A 244 13.10 -13.31 31.75
N LEU A 245 12.00 -12.60 31.52
CA LEU A 245 11.79 -11.82 30.32
C LEU A 245 12.83 -10.71 30.21
N GLU A 246 13.10 -9.98 31.28
CA GLU A 246 14.12 -8.93 31.34
C GLU A 246 15.52 -9.48 31.06
N GLU A 247 15.88 -10.64 31.62
CA GLU A 247 17.15 -11.32 31.32
C GLU A 247 17.30 -11.69 29.85
N GLN A 248 16.23 -12.20 29.21
CA GLN A 248 16.27 -12.53 27.79
C GLN A 248 16.37 -11.28 26.89
N VAL A 249 15.68 -10.21 27.26
CA VAL A 249 15.74 -8.93 26.53
C VAL A 249 17.11 -8.28 26.72
N TYR A 250 17.71 -8.38 27.89
CA TYR A 250 19.07 -7.90 28.16
C TYR A 250 20.12 -8.59 27.26
N LYS A 251 19.94 -9.89 26.96
CA LYS A 251 20.82 -10.61 25.99
C LYS A 251 20.69 -10.07 24.55
N MET A 252 19.63 -9.34 24.25
CA MET A 252 19.48 -8.62 22.97
C MET A 252 20.22 -7.25 22.98
N GLY A 253 20.82 -6.87 24.11
CA GLY A 253 21.43 -5.55 24.29
C GLY A 253 20.41 -4.42 24.50
N LEU A 254 19.21 -4.75 24.96
CA LEU A 254 18.08 -3.82 25.14
C LEU A 254 17.46 -3.99 26.52
N THR A 255 16.70 -2.98 26.94
CA THR A 255 15.78 -3.05 28.06
C THR A 255 14.36 -3.29 27.57
N VAL A 256 13.50 -3.84 28.41
CA VAL A 256 12.06 -4.02 28.09
C VAL A 256 11.39 -2.69 27.75
N SER A 257 11.78 -1.60 28.43
CA SER A 257 11.24 -0.27 28.17
C SER A 257 11.62 0.25 26.78
N GLU A 258 12.85 0.02 26.35
CA GLU A 258 13.30 0.38 25.00
C GLU A 258 12.56 -0.41 23.92
N VAL A 259 12.35 -1.72 24.14
CA VAL A 259 11.58 -2.55 23.20
C VAL A 259 10.15 -2.05 23.09
N ILE A 260 9.49 -1.75 24.20
CA ILE A 260 8.13 -1.20 24.23
C ILE A 260 8.07 0.14 23.47
N ALA A 261 9.02 1.04 23.73
CA ALA A 261 9.06 2.34 23.05
C ALA A 261 9.23 2.18 21.53
N ARG A 262 10.12 1.28 21.08
CA ARG A 262 10.33 0.97 19.66
C ARG A 262 9.09 0.38 19.00
N GLU A 263 8.41 -0.56 19.71
CA GLU A 263 7.17 -1.16 19.20
C GLU A 263 6.05 -0.13 19.08
N HIS A 264 5.87 0.74 20.08
CA HIS A 264 4.88 1.82 20.02
C HIS A 264 5.16 2.80 18.88
N PHE A 265 6.42 3.16 18.66
CA PHE A 265 6.81 3.99 17.52
C PHE A 265 6.49 3.31 16.19
N TYR A 266 6.82 2.02 16.08
CA TYR A 266 6.53 1.24 14.87
C TYR A 266 5.02 1.15 14.59
N ILE A 267 4.20 0.88 15.62
CA ILE A 267 2.73 0.87 15.51
C ILE A 267 2.20 2.23 15.06
N ALA A 268 2.78 3.34 15.56
CA ALA A 268 2.40 4.68 15.15
C ALA A 268 2.68 4.93 13.66
N THR A 269 3.81 4.43 13.14
CA THR A 269 4.09 4.52 11.69
C THR A 269 3.09 3.72 10.86
N LEU A 270 2.72 2.51 11.27
CA LEU A 270 1.69 1.71 10.58
C LEU A 270 0.33 2.42 10.57
N LYS A 271 -0.03 3.07 11.68
CA LYS A 271 -1.27 3.87 11.78
C LYS A 271 -1.28 5.03 10.80
N LEU A 272 -0.15 5.73 10.67
CA LEU A 272 -0.02 6.84 9.71
C LEU A 272 -0.16 6.34 8.27
N THR A 273 0.59 5.31 7.90
CA THR A 273 0.56 4.75 6.54
C THR A 273 -0.85 4.29 6.14
N ILE A 274 -1.53 3.49 6.99
CA ILE A 274 -2.90 3.02 6.66
C ILE A 274 -3.89 4.19 6.62
N GLY A 275 -3.74 5.17 7.52
CA GLY A 275 -4.55 6.38 7.53
C GLY A 275 -4.38 7.21 6.25
N ASN A 276 -3.13 7.39 5.78
CA ASN A 276 -2.82 8.04 4.51
C ASN A 276 -3.48 7.30 3.35
N CYS A 277 -3.27 5.99 3.25
CA CYS A 277 -3.83 5.16 2.19
C CYS A 277 -5.35 5.26 2.09
N ILE A 278 -6.06 5.17 3.23
CA ILE A 278 -7.54 5.25 3.25
C ILE A 278 -8.03 6.65 2.87
N LYS A 279 -7.39 7.70 3.40
CA LYS A 279 -7.71 9.08 3.01
C LYS A 279 -7.49 9.31 1.53
N SER A 280 -6.39 8.82 0.98
CA SER A 280 -6.06 8.94 -0.44
C SER A 280 -7.04 8.22 -1.35
N ILE A 281 -7.53 7.03 -0.97
CA ILE A 281 -8.62 6.37 -1.73
C ILE A 281 -9.86 7.27 -1.75
N LYS A 282 -10.25 7.86 -0.61
CA LYS A 282 -11.39 8.78 -0.53
C LYS A 282 -11.20 10.01 -1.40
N GLU A 283 -10.02 10.60 -1.38
CA GLU A 283 -9.69 11.77 -2.21
C GLU A 283 -9.69 11.42 -3.70
N ILE A 284 -9.04 10.32 -4.11
CA ILE A 284 -9.04 9.86 -5.51
C ILE A 284 -10.46 9.62 -6.02
N ASN A 285 -11.37 9.10 -5.16
CA ASN A 285 -12.78 8.91 -5.52
C ASN A 285 -13.55 10.23 -5.73
N ARG A 286 -13.07 11.34 -5.18
CA ARG A 286 -13.70 12.68 -5.31
C ARG A 286 -13.15 13.49 -6.47
N ILE A 287 -11.95 13.13 -6.96
CA ILE A 287 -11.29 13.88 -8.04
C ILE A 287 -12.15 13.81 -9.31
N ASN A 288 -12.45 14.97 -9.88
CA ASN A 288 -12.97 15.07 -11.23
C ASN A 288 -11.82 14.88 -12.23
N PHE A 289 -11.59 13.62 -12.64
CA PHE A 289 -10.52 13.30 -13.58
C PHE A 289 -10.69 13.99 -14.94
N GLY A 290 -11.89 14.41 -15.31
CA GLY A 290 -12.13 15.19 -16.54
C GLY A 290 -11.52 16.59 -16.43
N GLU A 291 -11.68 17.27 -15.30
CA GLU A 291 -11.06 18.58 -15.05
C GLU A 291 -9.54 18.45 -14.92
N LEU A 292 -9.08 17.48 -14.15
CA LEU A 292 -7.65 17.19 -14.00
C LEU A 292 -7.00 16.91 -15.38
N PHE A 293 -7.64 16.10 -16.23
CA PHE A 293 -7.19 15.84 -17.57
C PHE A 293 -7.01 17.14 -18.38
N ASN A 294 -7.98 18.06 -18.27
CA ASN A 294 -7.91 19.33 -18.99
C ASN A 294 -6.71 20.19 -18.55
N THR A 295 -6.21 20.01 -17.35
CA THR A 295 -5.08 20.77 -16.81
C THR A 295 -3.74 20.15 -17.17
N ILE A 296 -3.66 18.79 -17.14
CA ILE A 296 -2.38 18.09 -17.23
C ILE A 296 -2.11 17.41 -18.58
N SER A 297 -3.07 17.38 -19.51
CA SER A 297 -2.89 16.71 -20.80
C SER A 297 -2.18 17.59 -21.80
N GLY A 298 -0.98 17.19 -22.26
CA GLY A 298 -0.27 17.88 -23.33
C GLY A 298 -1.04 17.92 -24.66
N THR A 299 -1.84 16.89 -24.94
CA THR A 299 -2.74 16.89 -26.12
C THR A 299 -3.83 17.94 -25.99
N GLU A 300 -4.38 18.12 -24.79
CA GLU A 300 -5.38 19.17 -24.54
C GLU A 300 -4.81 20.57 -24.67
N GLU A 301 -3.58 20.78 -24.23
CA GLU A 301 -2.87 22.05 -24.42
C GLU A 301 -2.71 22.40 -25.92
N ILE A 302 -2.33 21.43 -26.74
CA ILE A 302 -2.22 21.62 -28.19
C ILE A 302 -3.59 21.92 -28.80
N LEU A 303 -4.63 21.19 -28.43
CA LEU A 303 -5.98 21.39 -28.97
C LEU A 303 -6.59 22.75 -28.57
N ARG A 304 -6.22 23.29 -27.41
CA ARG A 304 -6.64 24.63 -26.99
C ARG A 304 -5.98 25.74 -27.80
N ASN A 305 -4.82 25.49 -28.36
CA ASN A 305 -4.12 26.41 -29.27
C ASN A 305 -4.68 26.38 -30.70
N ASP A 306 -5.92 25.91 -30.89
CA ASP A 306 -6.64 25.97 -32.16
C ASP A 306 -6.70 27.39 -32.71
N PRO A 307 -6.13 27.66 -33.90
CA PRO A 307 -6.13 29.01 -34.51
C PRO A 307 -7.53 29.60 -34.72
N ALA A 308 -8.55 28.76 -34.85
CA ALA A 308 -9.94 29.17 -34.98
C ALA A 308 -10.65 29.47 -33.66
N ASP A 309 -9.99 29.17 -32.51
CA ASP A 309 -10.54 29.30 -31.13
C ASP A 309 -11.95 28.66 -30.98
N VAL A 310 -12.17 27.56 -31.68
CA VAL A 310 -13.43 26.83 -31.66
C VAL A 310 -13.39 25.75 -30.60
N TYR A 311 -12.28 25.02 -30.50
CA TYR A 311 -12.13 23.88 -29.58
C TYR A 311 -12.35 24.29 -28.10
N SER A 312 -11.82 25.44 -27.70
CA SER A 312 -11.97 25.95 -26.32
C SER A 312 -13.43 26.12 -25.90
N LYS A 313 -14.30 26.50 -26.89
CA LYS A 313 -15.72 26.79 -26.73
C LYS A 313 -16.65 25.59 -26.89
N MET A 314 -16.10 24.42 -27.25
CA MET A 314 -16.88 23.19 -27.42
C MET A 314 -17.42 22.63 -26.12
N THR A 315 -18.56 21.91 -26.20
CA THR A 315 -19.07 21.12 -25.12
C THR A 315 -18.10 19.97 -24.77
N GLN A 316 -18.18 19.45 -23.55
CA GLN A 316 -17.32 18.32 -23.13
C GLN A 316 -17.50 17.09 -24.02
N ASP A 317 -18.73 16.79 -24.47
CA ASP A 317 -19.01 15.67 -25.35
C ASP A 317 -18.33 15.84 -26.71
N SER A 318 -18.34 17.06 -27.27
CA SER A 318 -17.65 17.38 -28.52
C SER A 318 -16.12 17.24 -28.36
N LYS A 319 -15.55 17.75 -27.24
CA LYS A 319 -14.13 17.58 -26.93
C LYS A 319 -13.75 16.11 -26.80
N MET A 320 -14.58 15.31 -26.12
CA MET A 320 -14.36 13.86 -26.01
C MET A 320 -14.37 13.15 -27.36
N TYR A 321 -15.25 13.56 -28.26
CA TYR A 321 -15.29 13.01 -29.63
C TYR A 321 -13.98 13.29 -30.41
N TYR A 322 -13.48 14.53 -30.40
CA TYR A 322 -12.21 14.89 -31.04
C TYR A 322 -11.03 14.13 -30.44
N ARG A 323 -10.96 14.04 -29.11
CA ARG A 323 -9.92 13.28 -28.40
C ARG A 323 -9.91 11.81 -28.80
N LYS A 324 -11.10 11.20 -28.95
CA LYS A 324 -11.22 9.80 -29.38
C LYS A 324 -10.72 9.62 -30.81
N ILE A 325 -11.00 10.58 -31.73
CA ILE A 325 -10.48 10.52 -33.08
C ILE A 325 -8.96 10.58 -33.08
N ILE A 326 -8.35 11.50 -32.32
CA ILE A 326 -6.89 11.62 -32.23
C ILE A 326 -6.27 10.33 -31.71
N GLU A 327 -6.85 9.73 -30.66
CA GLU A 327 -6.41 8.44 -30.10
C GLU A 327 -6.50 7.32 -31.17
N GLU A 328 -7.58 7.24 -31.94
CA GLU A 328 -7.74 6.27 -33.00
C GLU A 328 -6.73 6.49 -34.15
N MET A 329 -6.48 7.73 -34.52
CA MET A 329 -5.48 8.08 -35.53
C MET A 329 -4.07 7.71 -35.04
N SER A 330 -3.71 8.07 -33.82
CA SER A 330 -2.43 7.71 -33.23
C SER A 330 -2.21 6.19 -33.22
N LYS A 331 -3.23 5.42 -32.86
CA LYS A 331 -3.17 3.94 -32.86
C LYS A 331 -3.00 3.35 -34.27
N LYS A 332 -3.65 3.94 -35.29
CA LYS A 332 -3.54 3.47 -36.69
C LYS A 332 -2.22 3.84 -37.34
N THR A 333 -1.75 5.04 -37.10
CA THR A 333 -0.52 5.58 -37.72
C THR A 333 0.74 5.22 -36.97
N LYS A 334 0.61 4.79 -35.70
CA LYS A 334 1.72 4.60 -34.75
C LYS A 334 2.51 5.88 -34.45
N ILE A 335 1.92 7.03 -34.73
CA ILE A 335 2.46 8.35 -34.43
C ILE A 335 1.88 8.79 -33.06
N SER A 336 2.65 9.52 -32.28
CA SER A 336 2.19 10.06 -30.98
C SER A 336 0.97 10.96 -31.17
N GLU A 337 0.07 10.99 -30.18
CA GLU A 337 -1.13 11.86 -30.15
C GLU A 337 -0.80 13.37 -30.24
N ILE A 338 0.47 13.74 -30.13
CA ILE A 338 0.98 15.12 -30.10
C ILE A 338 1.64 15.52 -31.42
N TYR A 339 1.83 14.60 -32.32
CA TYR A 339 2.31 14.84 -33.68
C TYR A 339 1.16 14.72 -34.69
#